data_a61436ce4c86715e29564e957d434b85
#
_entry.id   a61436ce4c86715e29564e957d434b85
#
_cell.length_a   1.000
_cell.length_b   1.000
_cell.length_c   1.000
_cell.angle_alpha   90.00
_cell.angle_beta   90.00
_cell.angle_gamma   90.00
#
_symmetry.space_group_name_H-M   'P 1'
#
loop_
_entity.id
_entity.type
_entity.pdbx_description
1 polymer ?
#
loop_
_entity_poly.entity_id
_entity_poly.type
_entity_poly.pdbx_seq_one_letter_code
_entity_poly.pdbx_strand_id
1 'polypeptide(L)'
;MLRGDADEIRIGDRSNIQDNAVVHCDPGAPAIIGNDCIIGHLALVHGAQLGNHVLMGMNATILNNAQVGDFCIIGANALVPAGTVIPPYSLAVGVPAQVRPLKPEMVEKIKQNAAVYVDLAKGYLQHYGE
;
A
#
# COMPACT_ATOMS: atom_id res chain seq x y z
N MET A 1 -3.58 -10.10 -7.38
CA MET A 1 -4.99 -10.13 -7.88
C MET A 1 -5.63 -8.76 -7.69
N LEU A 2 -6.10 -8.16 -8.75
CA LEU A 2 -6.86 -6.91 -8.71
C LEU A 2 -8.29 -7.22 -9.17
N ARG A 3 -9.28 -7.08 -8.30
CA ARG A 3 -10.65 -7.41 -8.63
C ARG A 3 -11.59 -6.25 -8.27
N GLY A 4 -11.94 -5.44 -9.26
CA GLY A 4 -12.83 -4.27 -9.13
C GLY A 4 -14.23 -4.55 -9.65
N ASP A 5 -14.87 -5.59 -9.16
CA ASP A 5 -16.21 -6.03 -9.58
C ASP A 5 -17.35 -5.37 -8.79
N ALA A 6 -17.05 -4.86 -7.60
CA ALA A 6 -18.05 -4.22 -6.73
C ALA A 6 -17.92 -2.69 -6.71
N ASP A 7 -16.74 -2.16 -6.90
CA ASP A 7 -16.45 -0.73 -7.02
C ASP A 7 -15.11 -0.55 -7.76
N GLU A 8 -14.63 0.69 -7.90
CA GLU A 8 -13.42 0.96 -8.64
C GLU A 8 -12.15 0.64 -7.84
N ILE A 9 -11.11 0.29 -8.58
CA ILE A 9 -9.74 0.23 -8.09
C ILE A 9 -8.94 1.26 -8.88
N ARG A 10 -8.23 2.14 -8.17
CA ARG A 10 -7.27 3.07 -8.77
C ARG A 10 -5.89 2.84 -8.17
N ILE A 11 -4.90 2.75 -9.02
CA ILE A 11 -3.50 2.60 -8.61
C ILE A 11 -2.72 3.70 -9.32
N GLY A 12 -2.03 4.52 -8.54
CA GLY A 12 -1.25 5.65 -9.03
C GLY A 12 0.04 5.22 -9.73
N ASP A 13 0.77 6.24 -10.16
CA ASP A 13 2.00 6.06 -10.90
C ASP A 13 3.13 5.49 -10.03
N ARG A 14 3.99 4.66 -10.63
CA ARG A 14 5.19 4.08 -10.01
C ARG A 14 4.93 3.26 -8.75
N SER A 15 3.67 2.84 -8.54
CA SER A 15 3.30 1.93 -7.45
C SER A 15 3.42 0.49 -7.91
N ASN A 16 3.72 -0.42 -6.98
CA ASN A 16 3.81 -1.84 -7.28
C ASN A 16 2.96 -2.67 -6.32
N ILE A 17 2.36 -3.69 -6.89
CA ILE A 17 1.57 -4.69 -6.18
C ILE A 17 2.31 -6.00 -6.32
N GLN A 18 2.89 -6.47 -5.25
CA GLN A 18 3.79 -7.62 -5.27
C GLN A 18 3.04 -8.96 -5.29
N ASP A 19 3.81 -10.04 -5.41
CA ASP A 19 3.28 -11.38 -5.62
C ASP A 19 2.27 -11.79 -4.53
N ASN A 20 1.15 -12.36 -4.96
CA ASN A 20 0.06 -12.81 -4.13
C ASN A 20 -0.64 -11.73 -3.28
N ALA A 21 -0.35 -10.46 -3.52
CA ALA A 21 -1.14 -9.39 -2.93
C ALA A 21 -2.51 -9.30 -3.61
N VAL A 22 -3.50 -8.85 -2.86
CA VAL A 22 -4.88 -8.70 -3.34
C VAL A 22 -5.34 -7.28 -3.12
N VAL A 23 -5.92 -6.68 -4.15
CA VAL A 23 -6.66 -5.42 -4.05
C VAL A 23 -8.10 -5.69 -4.48
N HIS A 24 -9.01 -5.42 -3.59
CA HIS A 24 -10.45 -5.62 -3.79
C HIS A 24 -11.23 -4.48 -3.12
N CYS A 25 -12.52 -4.44 -3.33
CA CYS A 25 -13.38 -3.37 -2.82
C CYS A 25 -14.79 -3.90 -2.60
N ASP A 26 -15.55 -3.19 -1.78
CA ASP A 26 -17.00 -3.38 -1.62
C ASP A 26 -17.76 -2.19 -2.21
N PRO A 27 -19.07 -2.31 -2.49
CA PRO A 27 -19.86 -1.18 -2.94
C PRO A 27 -19.76 0.00 -1.97
N GLY A 28 -19.43 1.19 -2.48
CA GLY A 28 -19.23 2.40 -1.67
C GLY A 28 -17.90 2.45 -0.90
N ALA A 29 -17.01 1.49 -1.12
CA ALA A 29 -15.68 1.45 -0.53
C ALA A 29 -14.64 1.13 -1.61
N PRO A 30 -14.31 2.09 -2.49
CA PRO A 30 -13.31 1.89 -3.53
C PRO A 30 -11.91 1.71 -2.94
N ALA A 31 -11.06 0.99 -3.65
CA ALA A 31 -9.66 0.83 -3.28
C ALA A 31 -8.81 1.83 -4.08
N ILE A 32 -8.26 2.81 -3.40
CA ILE A 32 -7.46 3.87 -4.01
C ILE A 32 -6.04 3.81 -3.46
N ILE A 33 -5.07 3.58 -4.32
CA ILE A 33 -3.65 3.53 -3.97
C ILE A 33 -2.96 4.68 -4.70
N GLY A 34 -2.25 5.51 -3.97
CA GLY A 34 -1.55 6.66 -4.51
C GLY A 34 -0.31 6.31 -5.33
N ASN A 35 0.57 7.30 -5.52
CA ASN A 35 1.81 7.15 -6.28
C ASN A 35 2.95 6.62 -5.39
N ASP A 36 3.91 5.97 -6.02
CA ASP A 36 5.14 5.52 -5.35
C ASP A 36 4.90 4.61 -4.13
N CYS A 37 3.80 3.83 -4.15
CA CYS A 37 3.45 2.90 -3.10
C CYS A 37 4.06 1.52 -3.34
N ILE A 38 4.34 0.83 -2.26
CA ILE A 38 4.79 -0.57 -2.27
C ILE A 38 3.77 -1.39 -1.49
N ILE A 39 3.08 -2.29 -2.19
CA ILE A 39 2.16 -3.25 -1.56
C ILE A 39 2.86 -4.60 -1.53
N GLY A 40 3.33 -4.97 -0.35
CA GLY A 40 4.16 -6.15 -0.16
C GLY A 40 3.47 -7.47 -0.45
N HIS A 41 4.26 -8.53 -0.52
CA HIS A 41 3.75 -9.89 -0.80
C HIS A 41 2.63 -10.28 0.16
N LEU A 42 1.58 -10.92 -0.35
CA LEU A 42 0.45 -11.44 0.44
C LEU A 42 -0.36 -10.35 1.16
N ALA A 43 -0.13 -9.08 0.90
CA ALA A 43 -0.89 -8.01 1.53
C ALA A 43 -2.29 -7.91 0.93
N LEU A 44 -3.23 -7.41 1.72
CA LEU A 44 -4.61 -7.18 1.30
C LEU A 44 -4.99 -5.71 1.50
N VAL A 45 -5.30 -5.02 0.42
CA VAL A 45 -5.95 -3.71 0.44
C VAL A 45 -7.41 -3.92 0.06
N HIS A 46 -8.30 -3.77 1.01
CA HIS A 46 -9.72 -4.00 0.81
C HIS A 46 -10.52 -2.73 1.05
N GLY A 47 -10.92 -2.05 -0.01
CA GLY A 47 -11.79 -0.88 0.05
C GLY A 47 -11.18 0.32 0.81
N ALA A 48 -9.87 0.44 0.84
CA ALA A 48 -9.16 1.46 1.59
C ALA A 48 -8.51 2.49 0.68
N GLN A 49 -8.19 3.65 1.24
CA GLN A 49 -7.54 4.75 0.54
C GLN A 49 -6.14 4.98 1.10
N LEU A 50 -5.13 4.79 0.27
CA LEU A 50 -3.74 5.01 0.60
C LEU A 50 -3.22 6.23 -0.15
N GLY A 51 -2.55 7.14 0.57
CA GLY A 51 -1.86 8.27 -0.01
C GLY A 51 -0.63 7.85 -0.81
N ASN A 52 0.30 8.79 -0.99
CA ASN A 52 1.54 8.56 -1.73
C ASN A 52 2.64 8.01 -0.81
N HIS A 53 3.59 7.27 -1.39
CA HIS A 53 4.74 6.74 -0.65
C HIS A 53 4.34 5.90 0.58
N VAL A 54 3.28 5.11 0.46
CA VAL A 54 2.88 4.15 1.50
C VAL A 54 3.60 2.83 1.26
N LEU A 55 4.29 2.33 2.29
CA LEU A 55 4.88 0.99 2.28
C LEU A 55 4.01 0.07 3.12
N MET A 56 3.41 -0.90 2.48
CA MET A 56 2.62 -1.93 3.12
C MET A 56 3.43 -3.21 3.23
N GLY A 57 3.69 -3.63 4.46
CA GLY A 57 4.49 -4.82 4.73
C GLY A 57 3.82 -6.12 4.31
N MET A 58 4.60 -7.18 4.23
CA MET A 58 4.12 -8.51 3.84
C MET A 58 2.98 -8.98 4.74
N ASN A 59 1.94 -9.54 4.13
CA ASN A 59 0.78 -10.11 4.81
C ASN A 59 0.01 -9.12 5.70
N ALA A 60 0.17 -7.82 5.50
CA ALA A 60 -0.64 -6.82 6.18
C ALA A 60 -2.01 -6.71 5.54
N THR A 61 -3.01 -6.29 6.31
CA THR A 61 -4.39 -6.13 5.84
C THR A 61 -4.92 -4.75 6.21
N ILE A 62 -5.52 -4.07 5.24
CA ILE A 62 -6.22 -2.80 5.46
C ILE A 62 -7.66 -2.98 4.99
N LEU A 63 -8.62 -2.65 5.84
CA LEU A 63 -10.04 -2.90 5.60
C LEU A 63 -10.81 -1.65 5.15
N ASN A 64 -12.08 -1.84 4.80
CA ASN A 64 -12.94 -0.84 4.15
C ASN A 64 -12.92 0.53 4.82
N ASN A 65 -12.84 1.55 3.99
CA ASN A 65 -12.90 2.96 4.40
C ASN A 65 -11.79 3.41 5.35
N ALA A 66 -10.75 2.59 5.54
CA ALA A 66 -9.55 3.06 6.20
C ALA A 66 -8.83 4.07 5.30
N GLN A 67 -8.24 5.08 5.92
CA GLN A 67 -7.50 6.13 5.24
C GLN A 67 -6.07 6.17 5.77
N VAL A 68 -5.10 6.01 4.89
CA VAL A 68 -3.68 6.03 5.23
C VAL A 68 -3.03 7.23 4.57
N GLY A 69 -2.44 8.11 5.36
CA GLY A 69 -1.77 9.31 4.87
C GLY A 69 -0.46 9.00 4.14
N ASP A 70 0.15 10.05 3.57
CA ASP A 70 1.40 9.93 2.85
C ASP A 70 2.56 9.50 3.76
N PHE A 71 3.55 8.82 3.20
CA PHE A 71 4.76 8.40 3.91
C PHE A 71 4.48 7.58 5.18
N CYS A 72 3.54 6.66 5.09
CA CYS A 72 3.26 5.70 6.15
C CYS A 72 3.89 4.34 5.87
N ILE A 73 4.22 3.63 6.94
CA ILE A 73 4.58 2.22 6.90
C ILE A 73 3.51 1.44 7.67
N ILE A 74 2.95 0.45 7.00
CA ILE A 74 2.11 -0.58 7.64
C ILE A 74 2.99 -1.80 7.82
N GLY A 75 3.23 -2.18 9.06
CA GLY A 75 4.13 -3.29 9.38
C GLY A 75 3.64 -4.64 8.87
N ALA A 76 4.55 -5.58 8.69
CA ALA A 76 4.19 -6.94 8.29
C ALA A 76 3.19 -7.56 9.28
N ASN A 77 2.21 -8.29 8.78
CA ASN A 77 1.14 -8.92 9.54
C ASN A 77 0.23 -7.97 10.33
N ALA A 78 0.33 -6.67 10.13
CA ALA A 78 -0.56 -5.71 10.79
C ALA A 78 -1.98 -5.80 10.23
N LEU A 79 -2.95 -5.50 11.07
CA LEU A 79 -4.36 -5.37 10.67
C LEU A 79 -4.83 -3.95 10.97
N VAL A 80 -5.17 -3.21 9.92
CA VAL A 80 -5.80 -1.90 10.02
C VAL A 80 -7.30 -2.08 9.89
N PRO A 81 -8.07 -1.91 10.96
CA PRO A 81 -9.51 -2.11 10.93
C PRO A 81 -10.24 -1.12 10.02
N ALA A 82 -11.46 -1.47 9.63
CA ALA A 82 -12.32 -0.63 8.82
C ALA A 82 -12.50 0.76 9.47
N GLY A 83 -12.47 1.81 8.65
CA GLY A 83 -12.69 3.18 9.10
C GLY A 83 -11.53 3.82 9.87
N THR A 84 -10.41 3.13 10.04
CA THR A 84 -9.24 3.69 10.72
C THR A 84 -8.62 4.82 9.91
N VAL A 85 -8.29 5.94 10.58
CA VAL A 85 -7.56 7.05 9.96
C VAL A 85 -6.14 7.06 10.50
N ILE A 86 -5.17 6.88 9.59
CA ILE A 86 -3.74 6.91 9.93
C ILE A 86 -3.16 8.21 9.36
N PRO A 87 -2.68 9.13 10.22
CA PRO A 87 -2.12 10.39 9.74
C PRO A 87 -0.83 10.17 8.94
N PRO A 88 -0.42 11.14 8.09
CA PRO A 88 0.85 11.06 7.38
C PRO A 88 2.04 10.85 8.32
N TYR A 89 3.12 10.28 7.79
CA TYR A 89 4.36 10.04 8.53
C TYR A 89 4.15 9.17 9.77
N SER A 90 3.38 8.10 9.63
CA SER A 90 3.08 7.17 10.72
C SER A 90 3.61 5.76 10.43
N LEU A 91 3.88 5.04 11.51
CA LEU A 91 4.11 3.61 11.51
C LEU A 91 2.92 2.94 12.20
N ALA A 92 2.28 1.99 11.53
CA ALA A 92 1.18 1.21 12.08
C ALA A 92 1.59 -0.25 12.19
N VAL A 93 1.57 -0.81 13.39
CA VAL A 93 2.03 -2.18 13.67
C VAL A 93 1.07 -2.91 14.60
N GLY A 94 0.93 -4.20 14.41
CA GLY A 94 0.17 -5.07 15.29
C GLY A 94 -1.26 -5.37 14.83
N VAL A 95 -1.97 -6.14 15.66
CA VAL A 95 -3.35 -6.59 15.42
C VAL A 95 -4.18 -6.35 16.70
N PRO A 96 -5.09 -5.35 16.71
CA PRO A 96 -5.24 -4.28 15.75
C PRO A 96 -4.02 -3.35 15.70
N ALA A 97 -3.80 -2.70 14.57
CA ALA A 97 -2.62 -1.86 14.41
C ALA A 97 -2.62 -0.67 15.36
N GLN A 98 -1.47 -0.42 15.97
CA GLN A 98 -1.21 0.76 16.78
C GLN A 98 -0.35 1.74 15.98
N VAL A 99 -0.72 3.02 16.03
CA VAL A 99 -0.10 4.07 15.24
C VAL A 99 0.96 4.80 16.07
N ARG A 100 2.15 4.96 15.50
CA ARG A 100 3.28 5.69 16.08
C ARG A 100 3.87 6.64 15.05
N PRO A 101 4.57 7.69 15.48
CA PRO A 101 5.33 8.53 14.56
C PRO A 101 6.40 7.73 13.82
N LEU A 102 6.56 8.00 12.53
CA LEU A 102 7.63 7.42 11.72
C LEU A 102 8.92 8.19 11.94
N LYS A 103 10.03 7.48 12.12
CA LYS A 103 11.35 8.12 12.26
C LYS A 103 11.80 8.71 10.92
N PRO A 104 12.47 9.88 10.89
CA PRO A 104 12.89 10.54 9.65
C PRO A 104 13.74 9.66 8.72
N GLU A 105 14.63 8.83 9.27
CA GLU A 105 15.45 7.92 8.46
C GLU A 105 14.62 6.87 7.73
N MET A 106 13.44 6.52 8.23
CA MET A 106 12.53 5.57 7.58
C MET A 106 11.82 6.21 6.38
N VAL A 107 11.60 7.51 6.40
CA VAL A 107 11.04 8.24 5.25
C VAL A 107 11.97 8.12 4.03
N GLU A 108 13.27 8.28 4.23
CA GLU A 108 14.25 8.10 3.15
C GLU A 108 14.28 6.67 2.62
N LYS A 109 14.14 5.66 3.49
CA LYS A 109 14.04 4.27 3.06
C LYS A 109 12.82 4.00 2.20
N ILE A 110 11.67 4.58 2.51
CA ILE A 110 10.47 4.46 1.68
C ILE A 110 10.76 4.97 0.26
N LYS A 111 11.36 6.14 0.14
CA LYS A 111 11.69 6.73 -1.16
C LYS A 111 12.67 5.86 -1.95
N GLN A 112 13.72 5.36 -1.29
CA GLN A 112 14.73 4.51 -1.93
C GLN A 112 14.13 3.18 -2.41
N ASN A 113 13.32 2.54 -1.60
CA ASN A 113 12.68 1.27 -1.97
C ASN A 113 11.72 1.43 -3.14
N ALA A 114 10.92 2.49 -3.17
CA ALA A 114 10.04 2.77 -4.29
C ALA A 114 10.83 2.94 -5.60
N ALA A 115 11.94 3.68 -5.57
CA ALA A 115 12.79 3.89 -6.74
C ALA A 115 13.39 2.57 -7.25
N VAL A 116 13.81 1.67 -6.38
CA VAL A 116 14.33 0.34 -6.77
C VAL A 116 13.30 -0.44 -7.59
N TYR A 117 12.05 -0.49 -7.18
CA TYR A 117 11.00 -1.21 -7.92
C TYR A 117 10.68 -0.56 -9.26
N VAL A 118 10.75 0.75 -9.37
CA VAL A 118 10.63 1.45 -10.67
C VAL A 118 11.73 1.01 -11.63
N ASP A 119 12.97 0.95 -11.15
CA ASP A 119 14.11 0.53 -11.97
C ASP A 119 14.01 -0.95 -12.38
N LEU A 120 13.56 -1.82 -11.48
CA LEU A 120 13.29 -3.22 -11.81
C LEU A 120 12.21 -3.34 -12.89
N ALA A 121 11.12 -2.60 -12.79
CA ALA A 121 10.05 -2.61 -13.78
C ALA A 121 10.55 -2.17 -15.17
N LYS A 122 11.39 -1.14 -15.23
CA LYS A 122 12.02 -0.71 -16.48
C LYS A 122 12.90 -1.82 -17.08
N GLY A 123 13.67 -2.51 -16.25
CA GLY A 123 14.48 -3.65 -16.67
C GLY A 123 13.62 -4.78 -17.26
N TYR A 124 12.53 -5.13 -16.64
CA TYR A 124 11.59 -6.11 -17.18
C TYR A 124 10.99 -5.70 -18.52
N LEU A 125 10.59 -4.44 -18.65
CA LEU A 125 10.06 -3.92 -19.92
C LEU A 125 11.11 -3.98 -21.03
N GLN A 126 12.37 -3.74 -20.74
CA GLN A 126 13.46 -3.84 -21.73
C GLN A 126 13.72 -5.27 -22.22
N HIS A 127 13.56 -6.25 -21.33
CA HIS A 127 13.89 -7.66 -21.64
C HIS A 127 12.68 -8.47 -22.12
N TYR A 128 11.49 -8.18 -21.61
CA TYR A 128 10.29 -9.00 -21.83
C TYR A 128 9.09 -8.20 -22.36
N GLY A 129 9.15 -6.88 -22.35
CA GLY A 129 8.10 -6.03 -22.88
C GLY A 129 8.13 -5.97 -24.41
N GLU A 130 6.98 -5.80 -25.01
CA GLU A 130 6.83 -5.53 -26.44
C GLU A 130 6.76 -4.04 -26.73
#